data_960929ffdb20a5b903dc6705afacb408
#
_entry.id   960929ffdb20a5b903dc6705afacb408
#
_cell.length_a   1.000
_cell.length_b   1.000
_cell.length_c   1.000
_cell.angle_alpha   90.00
_cell.angle_beta   90.00
_cell.angle_gamma   90.00
#
_symmetry.space_group_name_H-M   'P 1'
#
loop_
_entity.id
_entity.type
_entity.pdbx_description
1 polymer ?
#
loop_
_entity_poly.entity_id
_entity_poly.type
_entity_poly.pdbx_seq_one_letter_code
_entity_poly.pdbx_strand_id
1 'polypeptide(L)'
;WNCNLKFAKKFEHIESMDADICIIQECEKLKEDYFPNAKFFWTGRIENKGLGVLIKNGSASLDPIHNPNLINFLPIRSDNIKILGVWAYNHRARKFGNDVSGETIAAIEYYKKWLANKDLPCVFGGDFNNSVIWDKPNKENNFQNINSKLGSLGFASAYHSITNDEFGSEENATFFHTKQESKKYHIDYLYLKSLESSSVELGNYDDWIKLSD
;
A
#
# COMPACT_ATOMS: atom_id res chain seq x y z
N TRP A 1 1.41 -6.78 -0.63
CA TRP A 1 1.44 -7.87 -1.63
C TRP A 1 0.25 -7.81 -2.58
N ASN A 2 0.47 -7.66 -3.88
CA ASN A 2 -0.57 -7.82 -4.89
C ASN A 2 -0.77 -9.34 -5.14
N CYS A 3 -1.87 -9.89 -4.65
CA CYS A 3 -2.12 -11.34 -4.68
C CYS A 3 -2.73 -11.84 -5.99
N ASN A 4 -3.03 -10.98 -6.95
CA ASN A 4 -3.64 -11.37 -8.23
C ASN A 4 -4.82 -12.34 -8.05
N LEU A 5 -5.81 -11.93 -7.27
CA LEU A 5 -7.05 -12.67 -6.93
C LEU A 5 -6.85 -13.93 -6.05
N LYS A 6 -7.97 -14.44 -5.53
CA LYS A 6 -8.05 -15.69 -4.75
C LYS A 6 -7.15 -15.70 -3.51
N PHE A 7 -7.10 -14.57 -2.79
CA PHE A 7 -6.29 -14.43 -1.59
C PHE A 7 -6.54 -15.55 -0.56
N ALA A 8 -7.80 -15.89 -0.30
CA ALA A 8 -8.14 -16.94 0.64
C ALA A 8 -7.45 -18.28 0.35
N LYS A 9 -7.23 -18.63 -0.95
CA LYS A 9 -6.53 -19.84 -1.36
C LYS A 9 -5.01 -19.74 -1.27
N LYS A 10 -4.48 -18.52 -1.13
CA LYS A 10 -3.04 -18.24 -1.07
C LYS A 10 -2.61 -17.79 0.32
N PHE A 11 -3.53 -17.76 1.28
CA PHE A 11 -3.29 -17.24 2.61
C PHE A 11 -2.15 -17.96 3.35
N GLU A 12 -1.98 -19.27 3.13
CA GLU A 12 -0.90 -20.06 3.74
C GLU A 12 0.49 -19.44 3.52
N HIS A 13 0.72 -18.80 2.34
CA HIS A 13 1.99 -18.13 2.04
C HIS A 13 2.23 -16.89 2.91
N ILE A 14 1.17 -16.18 3.28
CA ILE A 14 1.25 -15.01 4.16
C ILE A 14 1.28 -15.43 5.63
N GLU A 15 0.56 -16.49 5.96
CA GLU A 15 0.51 -17.04 7.33
C GLU A 15 1.90 -17.50 7.79
N SER A 16 2.67 -18.13 6.89
CA SER A 16 4.04 -18.59 7.17
C SER A 16 5.03 -17.46 7.45
N MET A 17 4.75 -16.24 7.03
CA MET A 17 5.57 -15.05 7.31
C MET A 17 5.35 -14.49 8.72
N ASP A 18 4.32 -14.95 9.43
CA ASP A 18 3.92 -14.51 10.76
C ASP A 18 3.80 -12.98 10.93
N ALA A 19 3.39 -12.29 9.88
CA ALA A 19 3.24 -10.84 9.89
C ALA A 19 2.01 -10.41 10.70
N ASP A 20 2.16 -9.39 11.56
CA ASP A 20 1.05 -8.80 12.33
C ASP A 20 0.08 -8.00 11.46
N ILE A 21 0.59 -7.35 10.41
CA ILE A 21 -0.18 -6.51 9.50
C ILE A 21 0.15 -6.89 8.06
N CYS A 22 -0.89 -7.19 7.27
CA CYS A 22 -0.75 -7.46 5.84
C CYS A 22 -1.63 -6.49 5.04
N ILE A 23 -1.04 -5.83 4.06
CA ILE A 23 -1.75 -5.00 3.08
C ILE A 23 -1.77 -5.76 1.76
N ILE A 24 -2.96 -6.14 1.29
CA ILE A 24 -3.14 -7.11 0.21
C ILE A 24 -3.95 -6.45 -0.91
N GLN A 25 -3.35 -6.30 -2.07
CA GLN A 25 -4.00 -5.77 -3.25
C GLN A 25 -4.55 -6.91 -4.11
N GLU A 26 -5.57 -6.58 -4.90
CA GLU A 26 -6.28 -7.48 -5.81
C GLU A 26 -6.93 -8.68 -5.13
N CYS A 27 -7.27 -8.59 -3.84
CA CYS A 27 -7.94 -9.64 -3.09
C CYS A 27 -9.46 -9.54 -3.18
N GLU A 28 -10.13 -10.67 -3.01
CA GLU A 28 -11.58 -10.74 -2.84
C GLU A 28 -12.04 -10.21 -1.49
N LYS A 29 -13.30 -9.80 -1.43
CA LYS A 29 -13.95 -9.45 -0.19
C LYS A 29 -14.23 -10.69 0.65
N LEU A 30 -13.70 -10.70 1.86
CA LEU A 30 -13.95 -11.73 2.87
C LEU A 30 -14.69 -11.12 4.05
N LYS A 31 -15.27 -11.95 4.91
CA LYS A 31 -15.85 -11.49 6.17
C LYS A 31 -14.74 -11.00 7.10
N GLU A 32 -15.05 -10.05 7.98
CA GLU A 32 -14.08 -9.48 8.92
C GLU A 32 -13.44 -10.55 9.83
N ASP A 33 -14.20 -11.57 10.19
CA ASP A 33 -13.82 -12.69 11.06
C ASP A 33 -13.45 -13.97 10.28
N TYR A 34 -13.16 -13.86 8.98
CA TYR A 34 -12.85 -15.01 8.14
C TYR A 34 -11.59 -15.76 8.61
N PHE A 35 -10.59 -15.04 9.09
CA PHE A 35 -9.35 -15.62 9.60
C PHE A 35 -9.39 -15.75 11.13
N PRO A 36 -9.07 -16.92 11.70
CA PRO A 36 -8.92 -17.07 13.14
C PRO A 36 -7.85 -16.11 13.68
N ASN A 37 -8.14 -15.44 14.78
CA ASN A 37 -7.21 -14.52 15.47
C ASN A 37 -6.73 -13.31 14.63
N ALA A 38 -7.43 -12.97 13.54
CA ALA A 38 -7.15 -11.80 12.74
C ALA A 38 -8.44 -11.13 12.26
N LYS A 39 -8.38 -9.82 12.07
CA LYS A 39 -9.46 -9.04 11.46
C LYS A 39 -9.10 -8.66 10.03
N PHE A 40 -10.06 -8.80 9.13
CA PHE A 40 -9.88 -8.49 7.72
C PHE A 40 -10.80 -7.34 7.30
N PHE A 41 -10.21 -6.24 6.89
CA PHE A 41 -10.91 -5.06 6.36
C PHE A 41 -10.72 -5.00 4.86
N TRP A 42 -11.77 -4.54 4.15
CA TRP A 42 -11.74 -4.56 2.70
C TRP A 42 -12.46 -3.36 2.09
N THR A 43 -11.95 -2.90 0.94
CA THR A 43 -12.60 -1.91 0.07
C THR A 43 -12.38 -2.29 -1.40
N GLY A 44 -13.35 -2.01 -2.24
CA GLY A 44 -13.27 -2.31 -3.67
C GLY A 44 -14.57 -2.04 -4.40
N ARG A 45 -14.51 -1.97 -5.74
CA ARG A 45 -15.70 -1.76 -6.58
C ARG A 45 -16.47 -3.03 -6.85
N ILE A 46 -15.78 -4.16 -6.90
CA ILE A 46 -16.34 -5.48 -7.18
C ILE A 46 -15.79 -6.46 -6.14
N GLU A 47 -16.64 -7.34 -5.65
CA GLU A 47 -16.32 -8.19 -4.49
C GLU A 47 -15.14 -9.15 -4.70
N ASN A 48 -14.80 -9.48 -5.93
CA ASN A 48 -13.70 -10.39 -6.22
C ASN A 48 -12.34 -9.68 -6.42
N LYS A 49 -12.30 -8.33 -6.35
CA LYS A 49 -11.06 -7.58 -6.56
C LYS A 49 -11.07 -6.24 -5.83
N GLY A 50 -10.22 -6.11 -4.84
CA GLY A 50 -10.11 -4.90 -4.03
C GLY A 50 -8.82 -4.85 -3.22
N LEU A 51 -8.82 -3.97 -2.24
CA LEU A 51 -7.76 -3.79 -1.26
C LEU A 51 -8.19 -4.36 0.08
N GLY A 52 -7.41 -5.26 0.64
CA GLY A 52 -7.56 -5.83 1.97
C GLY A 52 -6.47 -5.39 2.92
N VAL A 53 -6.83 -5.24 4.19
CA VAL A 53 -5.88 -5.12 5.30
C VAL A 53 -6.23 -6.17 6.33
N LEU A 54 -5.28 -7.04 6.62
CA LEU A 54 -5.38 -8.06 7.66
C LEU A 54 -4.55 -7.63 8.86
N ILE A 55 -5.11 -7.73 10.05
CA ILE A 55 -4.43 -7.40 11.31
C ILE A 55 -4.60 -8.58 12.24
N LYS A 56 -3.46 -9.20 12.63
CA LYS A 56 -3.42 -10.22 13.67
C LYS A 56 -3.34 -9.53 15.04
N ASN A 57 -3.94 -10.15 16.01
CA ASN A 57 -3.84 -9.80 17.44
C ASN A 57 -4.20 -8.32 17.76
N GLY A 58 -5.12 -8.10 18.64
CA GLY A 58 -5.52 -6.78 19.11
C GLY A 58 -6.86 -6.28 18.57
N SER A 59 -7.28 -5.13 19.06
CA SER A 59 -8.48 -4.45 18.56
C SER A 59 -8.11 -3.60 17.35
N ALA A 60 -8.91 -3.72 16.31
CA ALA A 60 -8.80 -2.88 15.12
C ALA A 60 -10.18 -2.60 14.55
N SER A 61 -10.34 -1.46 13.92
CA SER A 61 -11.58 -1.03 13.26
C SER A 61 -11.29 -0.19 12.03
N LEU A 62 -12.24 -0.17 11.10
CA LEU A 62 -12.25 0.83 10.05
C LEU A 62 -12.34 2.22 10.70
N ASP A 63 -11.40 3.10 10.35
CA ASP A 63 -11.39 4.45 10.93
C ASP A 63 -12.61 5.25 10.43
N PRO A 64 -13.34 5.97 11.29
CA PRO A 64 -14.52 6.78 10.91
C PRO A 64 -14.25 7.82 9.81
N ILE A 65 -12.98 8.19 9.57
CA ILE A 65 -12.59 9.09 8.48
C ILE A 65 -12.72 8.45 7.09
N HIS A 66 -12.96 7.15 7.01
CA HIS A 66 -13.03 6.42 5.74
C HIS A 66 -13.95 7.11 4.75
N ASN A 67 -13.44 7.37 3.56
CA ASN A 67 -14.20 7.94 2.46
C ASN A 67 -14.46 6.86 1.39
N PRO A 68 -15.71 6.41 1.21
CA PRO A 68 -16.04 5.36 0.25
C PRO A 68 -15.82 5.79 -1.22
N ASN A 69 -15.61 7.08 -1.49
CA ASN A 69 -15.23 7.55 -2.82
C ASN A 69 -13.73 7.39 -3.10
N LEU A 70 -12.90 7.31 -2.05
CA LEU A 70 -11.46 6.99 -2.13
C LEU A 70 -11.26 5.48 -1.98
N ILE A 71 -11.93 4.73 -2.82
CA ILE A 71 -12.10 3.27 -2.74
C ILE A 71 -10.80 2.47 -2.74
N ASN A 72 -9.69 3.05 -3.19
CA ASN A 72 -8.39 2.38 -3.22
C ASN A 72 -7.53 2.74 -2.00
N PHE A 73 -8.13 3.35 -0.98
CA PHE A 73 -7.48 3.75 0.26
C PHE A 73 -8.29 3.29 1.46
N LEU A 74 -7.66 2.52 2.34
CA LEU A 74 -8.33 1.87 3.46
C LEU A 74 -7.70 2.31 4.79
N PRO A 75 -8.29 3.30 5.49
CA PRO A 75 -7.80 3.75 6.78
C PRO A 75 -8.28 2.81 7.89
N ILE A 76 -7.36 2.22 8.62
CA ILE A 76 -7.61 1.37 9.78
C ILE A 76 -6.95 1.98 11.00
N ARG A 77 -7.63 1.88 12.13
CA ARG A 77 -7.11 2.24 13.45
C ARG A 77 -7.08 1.01 14.35
N SER A 78 -5.95 0.76 14.96
CA SER A 78 -5.83 -0.18 16.09
C SER A 78 -5.45 0.56 17.36
N ASP A 79 -5.27 -0.17 18.47
CA ASP A 79 -4.84 0.42 19.75
C ASP A 79 -3.48 1.10 19.65
N ASN A 80 -2.58 0.58 18.82
CA ASN A 80 -1.17 0.96 18.80
C ASN A 80 -0.71 1.61 17.49
N ILE A 81 -1.50 1.55 16.40
CA ILE A 81 -1.06 1.99 15.09
C ILE A 81 -2.23 2.41 14.20
N LYS A 82 -1.97 3.38 13.33
CA LYS A 82 -2.82 3.74 12.19
C LYS A 82 -2.25 3.16 10.90
N ILE A 83 -3.11 2.66 10.04
CA ILE A 83 -2.71 2.08 8.76
C ILE A 83 -3.56 2.72 7.66
N LEU A 84 -2.93 3.27 6.64
CA LEU A 84 -3.59 3.63 5.39
C LEU A 84 -3.08 2.67 4.31
N GLY A 85 -3.87 1.62 4.06
CA GLY A 85 -3.61 0.71 2.94
C GLY A 85 -3.87 1.40 1.61
N VAL A 86 -3.07 1.11 0.59
CA VAL A 86 -3.21 1.68 -0.75
C VAL A 86 -3.14 0.61 -1.84
N TRP A 87 -4.02 0.76 -2.82
CA TRP A 87 -3.98 0.11 -4.12
C TRP A 87 -4.39 1.13 -5.19
N ALA A 88 -3.46 2.04 -5.51
CA ALA A 88 -3.73 3.15 -6.40
C ALA A 88 -3.85 2.73 -7.87
N TYR A 89 -4.48 3.57 -8.69
CA TYR A 89 -4.37 3.43 -10.13
C TYR A 89 -2.93 3.71 -10.58
N ASN A 90 -2.61 3.16 -11.76
CA ASN A 90 -1.30 3.34 -12.35
C ASN A 90 -0.94 4.84 -12.53
N HIS A 91 0.35 5.09 -12.75
CA HIS A 91 0.96 6.42 -12.96
C HIS A 91 0.27 7.31 -14.00
N ARG A 92 -0.55 6.75 -14.87
CA ARG A 92 -1.36 7.50 -15.84
C ARG A 92 -2.59 8.12 -15.20
N ALA A 93 -2.48 8.59 -13.99
CA ALA A 93 -3.53 9.06 -13.13
C ALA A 93 -4.78 9.54 -13.85
N ARG A 94 -5.88 8.99 -13.45
CA ARG A 94 -7.19 9.47 -13.85
C ARG A 94 -7.62 10.55 -12.87
N LYS A 95 -8.39 11.50 -13.36
CA LYS A 95 -9.07 12.46 -12.50
C LYS A 95 -9.83 11.71 -11.41
N PHE A 96 -9.62 12.11 -10.17
CA PHE A 96 -10.51 11.75 -9.08
C PHE A 96 -11.54 12.88 -8.94
N GLY A 97 -12.76 12.66 -9.43
CA GLY A 97 -13.74 13.74 -9.54
C GLY A 97 -13.21 14.88 -10.44
N ASN A 98 -13.07 16.07 -9.85
CA ASN A 98 -12.49 17.24 -10.52
C ASN A 98 -10.98 17.39 -10.28
N ASP A 99 -10.36 16.52 -9.46
CA ASP A 99 -8.96 16.59 -9.13
C ASP A 99 -8.10 16.01 -10.26
N VAL A 100 -7.19 16.81 -10.77
CA VAL A 100 -6.27 16.42 -11.86
C VAL A 100 -4.95 15.87 -11.33
N SER A 101 -4.71 15.96 -10.02
CA SER A 101 -3.46 15.55 -9.38
C SER A 101 -3.35 14.03 -9.19
N GLY A 102 -4.43 13.32 -9.48
CA GLY A 102 -4.48 11.87 -9.33
C GLY A 102 -4.96 11.41 -7.95
N GLU A 103 -5.26 10.13 -7.89
CA GLU A 103 -5.96 9.51 -6.76
C GLU A 103 -5.13 9.55 -5.47
N THR A 104 -3.84 9.24 -5.56
CA THR A 104 -2.96 9.19 -4.37
C THR A 104 -2.78 10.57 -3.74
N ILE A 105 -2.60 11.61 -4.55
CA ILE A 105 -2.48 12.99 -4.05
C ILE A 105 -3.82 13.44 -3.44
N ALA A 106 -4.94 13.15 -4.10
CA ALA A 106 -6.26 13.45 -3.57
C ALA A 106 -6.50 12.75 -2.21
N ALA A 107 -6.08 11.50 -2.07
CA ALA A 107 -6.16 10.78 -0.81
C ALA A 107 -5.27 11.39 0.28
N ILE A 108 -4.02 11.75 -0.04
CA ILE A 108 -3.12 12.42 0.90
C ILE A 108 -3.74 13.73 1.40
N GLU A 109 -4.29 14.55 0.52
CA GLU A 109 -4.92 15.83 0.91
C GLU A 109 -6.19 15.60 1.75
N TYR A 110 -7.03 14.62 1.39
CA TYR A 110 -8.22 14.29 2.17
C TYR A 110 -7.87 13.80 3.58
N TYR A 111 -6.93 12.85 3.69
CA TYR A 111 -6.50 12.27 4.95
C TYR A 111 -5.44 13.10 5.69
N LYS A 112 -5.04 14.27 5.18
CA LYS A 112 -3.92 15.08 5.65
C LYS A 112 -3.93 15.30 7.16
N LYS A 113 -5.07 15.72 7.75
CA LYS A 113 -5.17 15.97 9.19
C LYS A 113 -4.99 14.69 10.01
N TRP A 114 -5.52 13.58 9.53
CA TRP A 114 -5.41 12.29 10.17
C TRP A 114 -3.97 11.74 10.07
N LEU A 115 -3.34 11.87 8.90
CA LEU A 115 -1.94 11.50 8.67
C LEU A 115 -0.97 12.38 9.47
N ALA A 116 -1.26 13.67 9.61
CA ALA A 116 -0.43 14.60 10.35
C ALA A 116 -0.50 14.38 11.88
N ASN A 117 -1.63 13.87 12.39
CA ASN A 117 -1.83 13.64 13.82
C ASN A 117 -0.81 12.60 14.35
N LYS A 118 -0.15 12.95 15.49
CA LYS A 118 0.89 12.16 16.15
C LYS A 118 0.37 11.33 17.33
N ASP A 119 -0.95 11.11 17.40
CA ASP A 119 -1.59 10.31 18.44
C ASP A 119 -1.10 8.86 18.46
N LEU A 120 -0.86 8.29 17.29
CA LEU A 120 -0.32 6.94 17.09
C LEU A 120 0.72 6.93 15.96
N PRO A 121 1.65 5.98 15.97
CA PRO A 121 2.45 5.65 14.79
C PRO A 121 1.57 5.37 13.58
N CYS A 122 2.08 5.61 12.38
CA CYS A 122 1.30 5.45 11.16
C CYS A 122 2.08 4.76 10.05
N VAL A 123 1.43 3.80 9.41
CA VAL A 123 1.89 3.15 8.17
C VAL A 123 1.01 3.62 7.02
N PHE A 124 1.62 4.04 5.92
CA PHE A 124 0.95 4.30 4.65
C PHE A 124 1.64 3.45 3.58
N GLY A 125 0.98 2.41 3.10
CA GLY A 125 1.67 1.47 2.22
C GLY A 125 0.78 0.59 1.38
N GLY A 126 1.42 -0.03 0.40
CA GLY A 126 0.85 -0.93 -0.58
C GLY A 126 1.31 -0.60 -1.99
N ASP A 127 0.49 -0.95 -2.99
CA ASP A 127 0.75 -0.73 -4.40
C ASP A 127 0.34 0.69 -4.82
N PHE A 128 1.34 1.53 -5.07
CA PHE A 128 1.12 2.89 -5.58
C PHE A 128 0.96 2.93 -7.10
N ASN A 129 1.29 1.83 -7.79
CA ASN A 129 1.29 1.76 -9.25
C ASN A 129 2.02 2.95 -9.89
N ASN A 130 3.04 3.48 -9.23
CA ASN A 130 3.77 4.67 -9.64
C ASN A 130 5.24 4.59 -9.21
N SER A 131 6.11 5.27 -9.94
CA SER A 131 7.54 5.40 -9.65
C SER A 131 8.07 6.68 -10.28
N VAL A 132 9.12 7.27 -9.73
CA VAL A 132 9.78 8.47 -10.28
C VAL A 132 10.30 8.29 -11.70
N ILE A 133 10.58 7.04 -12.13
CA ILE A 133 11.02 6.77 -13.51
C ILE A 133 9.96 7.14 -14.57
N TRP A 134 8.69 7.27 -14.17
CA TRP A 134 7.58 7.68 -15.03
C TRP A 134 7.19 9.13 -14.88
N ASP A 135 7.87 9.86 -14.01
CA ASP A 135 7.60 11.27 -13.78
C ASP A 135 7.83 12.10 -15.05
N LYS A 136 7.00 13.10 -15.24
CA LYS A 136 7.04 13.98 -16.39
C LYS A 136 7.00 15.43 -15.94
N PRO A 137 7.70 16.34 -16.62
CA PRO A 137 7.62 17.76 -16.34
C PRO A 137 6.18 18.25 -16.27
N ASN A 138 5.89 19.10 -15.28
CA ASN A 138 4.58 19.74 -15.11
C ASN A 138 3.38 18.82 -14.91
N LYS A 139 3.60 17.58 -14.40
CA LYS A 139 2.52 16.70 -13.96
C LYS A 139 2.40 16.69 -12.44
N GLU A 140 1.17 16.87 -11.95
CA GLU A 140 0.92 16.93 -10.50
C GLU A 140 1.00 15.56 -9.85
N ASN A 141 0.57 14.51 -10.54
CA ASN A 141 0.60 13.12 -10.03
C ASN A 141 1.95 12.42 -10.19
N ASN A 142 3.02 13.15 -10.39
CA ASN A 142 4.36 12.60 -10.33
C ASN A 142 4.63 11.95 -8.97
N PHE A 143 5.34 10.83 -8.98
CA PHE A 143 5.68 10.13 -7.75
C PHE A 143 6.54 11.00 -6.82
N GLN A 144 7.43 11.83 -7.38
CA GLN A 144 8.20 12.81 -6.62
C GLN A 144 7.31 13.75 -5.79
N ASN A 145 6.14 14.15 -6.31
CA ASN A 145 5.20 14.98 -5.56
C ASN A 145 4.54 14.20 -4.41
N ILE A 146 4.20 12.93 -4.65
CA ILE A 146 3.66 12.03 -3.62
C ILE A 146 4.68 11.87 -2.50
N ASN A 147 5.93 11.52 -2.84
CA ASN A 147 7.03 11.35 -1.90
C ASN A 147 7.29 12.62 -1.09
N SER A 148 7.36 13.79 -1.75
CA SER A 148 7.55 15.09 -1.09
C SER A 148 6.42 15.42 -0.11
N LYS A 149 5.16 15.15 -0.48
CA LYS A 149 4.01 15.38 0.40
C LYS A 149 4.05 14.46 1.62
N LEU A 150 4.35 13.18 1.44
CA LEU A 150 4.51 12.24 2.55
C LEU A 150 5.67 12.63 3.47
N GLY A 151 6.81 13.00 2.90
CA GLY A 151 7.96 13.53 3.65
C GLY A 151 7.59 14.77 4.48
N SER A 152 6.83 15.71 3.92
CA SER A 152 6.34 16.89 4.64
C SER A 152 5.41 16.59 5.82
N LEU A 153 4.76 15.43 5.80
CA LEU A 153 3.92 14.91 6.89
C LEU A 153 4.72 14.07 7.91
N GLY A 154 6.03 13.90 7.70
CA GLY A 154 6.93 13.17 8.57
C GLY A 154 7.00 11.66 8.29
N PHE A 155 6.63 11.23 7.09
CA PHE A 155 6.80 9.85 6.65
C PHE A 155 8.14 9.64 5.96
N ALA A 156 8.74 8.47 6.18
CA ALA A 156 9.91 7.98 5.44
C ALA A 156 9.61 6.60 4.84
N SER A 157 10.16 6.32 3.67
CA SER A 157 10.04 5.00 3.05
C SER A 157 10.90 3.98 3.80
N ALA A 158 10.30 2.87 4.20
CA ALA A 158 10.99 1.80 4.92
C ALA A 158 12.15 1.20 4.10
N TYR A 159 11.90 0.91 2.83
CA TYR A 159 12.92 0.37 1.91
C TYR A 159 14.12 1.31 1.80
N HIS A 160 13.87 2.57 1.43
CA HIS A 160 14.95 3.55 1.19
C HIS A 160 15.70 3.95 2.47
N SER A 161 15.05 3.86 3.63
CA SER A 161 15.72 4.10 4.93
C SER A 161 16.73 3.01 5.29
N ILE A 162 16.58 1.80 4.75
CA ILE A 162 17.46 0.66 5.01
C ILE A 162 18.51 0.50 3.92
N THR A 163 18.09 0.55 2.65
CA THR A 163 19.00 0.28 1.51
C THR A 163 19.84 1.48 1.13
N ASN A 164 19.35 2.69 1.39
CA ASN A 164 19.89 3.96 0.89
C ASN A 164 19.83 4.08 -0.64
N ASP A 165 19.05 3.25 -1.32
CA ASP A 165 18.82 3.39 -2.76
C ASP A 165 18.13 4.72 -3.05
N GLU A 166 18.38 5.30 -4.22
CA GLU A 166 17.61 6.44 -4.71
C GLU A 166 16.30 5.97 -5.34
N PHE A 167 15.23 6.75 -5.17
CA PHE A 167 13.96 6.48 -5.84
C PHE A 167 14.14 6.43 -7.36
N GLY A 168 13.70 5.33 -7.97
CA GLY A 168 13.86 5.05 -9.40
C GLY A 168 15.14 4.29 -9.75
N SER A 169 16.00 4.01 -8.79
CA SER A 169 17.24 3.26 -8.92
C SER A 169 17.31 2.07 -7.95
N GLU A 170 16.15 1.63 -7.48
CA GLU A 170 16.03 0.51 -6.54
C GLU A 170 16.61 -0.78 -7.16
N GLU A 171 17.49 -1.46 -6.43
CA GLU A 171 18.07 -2.73 -6.88
C GLU A 171 17.01 -3.83 -6.95
N ASN A 172 16.06 -3.81 -6.03
CA ASN A 172 15.02 -4.83 -5.89
C ASN A 172 13.68 -4.34 -6.42
N ALA A 173 13.05 -5.16 -7.25
CA ALA A 173 11.75 -4.89 -7.81
C ALA A 173 10.63 -5.47 -6.93
N THR A 174 9.46 -4.84 -6.96
CA THR A 174 8.22 -5.33 -6.34
C THR A 174 7.20 -5.80 -7.38
N PHE A 175 7.42 -5.49 -8.66
CA PHE A 175 6.52 -5.82 -9.76
C PHE A 175 7.26 -6.27 -11.01
N PHE A 176 6.76 -7.31 -11.67
CA PHE A 176 7.30 -7.87 -12.91
C PHE A 176 6.25 -7.83 -14.02
N HIS A 177 6.28 -6.76 -14.81
CA HIS A 177 5.26 -6.52 -15.84
C HIS A 177 5.15 -7.69 -16.82
N THR A 178 3.91 -8.17 -17.03
CA THR A 178 3.63 -9.37 -17.84
C THR A 178 4.41 -10.61 -17.42
N LYS A 179 4.74 -10.72 -16.12
CA LYS A 179 5.50 -11.83 -15.54
C LYS A 179 6.86 -12.07 -16.20
N GLN A 180 7.52 -11.00 -16.63
CA GLN A 180 8.85 -11.05 -17.23
C GLN A 180 9.89 -10.44 -16.30
N GLU A 181 10.86 -11.22 -15.87
CA GLU A 181 11.94 -10.77 -14.98
C GLU A 181 12.69 -9.54 -15.50
N SER A 182 12.86 -9.44 -16.83
CA SER A 182 13.50 -8.29 -17.47
C SER A 182 12.69 -7.00 -17.46
N LYS A 183 11.39 -7.07 -17.10
CA LYS A 183 10.49 -5.91 -17.01
C LYS A 183 10.12 -5.63 -15.56
N LYS A 184 11.13 -5.40 -14.74
CA LYS A 184 11.02 -5.20 -13.31
C LYS A 184 10.87 -3.72 -12.93
N TYR A 185 10.02 -3.46 -11.94
CA TYR A 185 9.74 -2.12 -11.40
C TYR A 185 9.57 -2.16 -9.89
N HIS A 186 9.89 -1.06 -9.22
CA HIS A 186 9.57 -0.84 -7.81
C HIS A 186 8.38 0.13 -7.74
N ILE A 187 7.21 -0.37 -7.35
CA ILE A 187 5.95 0.37 -7.34
C ILE A 187 5.14 0.18 -6.06
N ASP A 188 5.57 -0.74 -5.20
CA ASP A 188 5.01 -0.95 -3.87
C ASP A 188 5.92 -0.27 -2.85
N TYR A 189 5.33 0.55 -2.01
CA TYR A 189 6.07 1.30 -0.99
C TYR A 189 5.42 1.14 0.37
N LEU A 190 6.23 1.20 1.40
CA LEU A 190 5.80 1.25 2.79
C LEU A 190 6.41 2.50 3.42
N TYR A 191 5.58 3.49 3.70
CA TYR A 191 5.96 4.72 4.38
C TYR A 191 5.62 4.63 5.87
N LEU A 192 6.57 4.94 6.71
CA LEU A 192 6.48 4.88 8.16
C LEU A 192 6.55 6.28 8.77
N LYS A 193 5.74 6.54 9.79
CA LYS A 193 5.79 7.75 10.61
C LYS A 193 5.76 7.38 12.08
N SER A 194 6.70 7.92 12.85
CA SER A 194 6.91 7.57 14.27
C SER A 194 7.15 6.07 14.49
N LEU A 195 7.74 5.43 13.49
CA LEU A 195 8.24 4.05 13.47
C LEU A 195 9.57 4.03 12.76
N GLU A 196 10.42 3.11 13.14
CA GLU A 196 11.69 2.85 12.48
C GLU A 196 11.65 1.47 11.84
N SER A 197 12.20 1.34 10.64
CA SER A 197 12.41 0.06 9.98
C SER A 197 13.75 -0.51 10.47
N SER A 198 13.74 -1.73 10.97
CA SER A 198 14.97 -2.44 11.36
C SER A 198 15.51 -3.33 10.24
N SER A 199 14.64 -3.76 9.33
CA SER A 199 15.00 -4.58 8.17
C SER A 199 13.94 -4.44 7.09
N VAL A 200 14.30 -4.77 5.86
CA VAL A 200 13.37 -4.92 4.74
C VAL A 200 13.72 -6.20 3.99
N GLU A 201 12.70 -6.96 3.66
CA GLU A 201 12.83 -8.17 2.84
C GLU A 201 11.84 -8.08 1.69
N LEU A 202 12.32 -8.39 0.49
CA LEU A 202 11.51 -8.46 -0.73
C LEU A 202 11.53 -9.89 -1.24
N GLY A 203 10.36 -10.38 -1.62
CA GLY A 203 10.23 -11.69 -2.23
C GLY A 203 11.00 -11.77 -3.55
N ASN A 204 11.65 -12.88 -3.82
CA ASN A 204 12.34 -13.09 -5.08
C ASN A 204 11.36 -13.46 -6.22
N TYR A 205 11.79 -13.28 -7.45
CA TYR A 205 10.98 -13.53 -8.64
C TYR A 205 10.45 -14.97 -8.72
N ASP A 206 11.30 -15.96 -8.52
CA ASP A 206 10.97 -17.37 -8.75
C ASP A 206 9.89 -17.89 -7.79
N ASP A 207 9.91 -17.44 -6.54
CA ASP A 207 8.94 -17.87 -5.52
C ASP A 207 7.59 -17.18 -5.68
N TRP A 208 7.60 -15.90 -6.03
CA TRP A 208 6.40 -15.07 -5.98
C TRP A 208 5.65 -14.93 -7.30
N ILE A 209 6.32 -15.08 -8.46
CA ILE A 209 5.70 -14.83 -9.77
C ILE A 209 4.52 -15.77 -10.09
N LYS A 210 4.42 -16.92 -9.43
CA LYS A 210 3.30 -17.85 -9.55
C LYS A 210 2.09 -17.43 -8.71
N LEU A 211 2.33 -16.63 -7.68
CA LEU A 211 1.35 -16.21 -6.68
C LEU A 211 0.85 -14.77 -6.94
N SER A 212 1.63 -13.99 -7.66
CA SER A 212 1.46 -12.54 -7.91
C SER A 212 1.54 -12.21 -9.41
N ASP A 213 1.58 -10.99 -9.78
CA ASP A 213 1.85 -10.46 -11.14
C ASP A 213 3.18 -9.74 -11.25
#